data_1ceaf4bd151000b69413537dd451d2c1
#
_entry.id   1ceaf4bd151000b69413537dd451d2c1
#
_cell.length_a   1.000
_cell.length_b   1.000
_cell.length_c   1.000
_cell.angle_alpha   90.00
_cell.angle_beta   90.00
_cell.angle_gamma   90.00
#
_symmetry.space_group_name_H-M   'P 1'
#
loop_
_entity.id
_entity.type
_entity.pdbx_description
1 polymer ?
#
loop_
_entity_poly.entity_id
_entity_poly.type
_entity_poly.pdbx_seq_one_letter_code
_entity_poly.pdbx_strand_id
1 'polypeptide(L)'
;MHNCMTQIYSSNSFAGMDVECGDYITKHGKSAVSQKKLPISQIDRALQNLFSIRIRLGLLDGNPTKLPFGTIGPDQVCSKQSLQLALEAARDGIVLLKNTNSLLPLPKTNPTIALIGPNANASSKVFLGNYYGRPCNLVTLLQGFEGYAKDTVYHPGCDDGPQCAYAQIEGAVEVAKKVDYVVLVMGLDQSQERESHDREYLGLPGKQEELIKSVARASKRPVVLVLLCGGPVDITSAKFDDKVGGILWAGYPGELGGVALAQVVFGDHNPGKFSTTLV
;
A
#
# COMPACT_ATOMS: atom_id res chain seq x y z
N MET A 1 2.98 -30.65 -24.24
CA MET A 1 2.39 -29.44 -23.60
C MET A 1 0.87 -29.54 -23.41
N HIS A 2 0.05 -29.82 -24.44
CA HIS A 2 -1.42 -29.86 -24.33
C HIS A 2 -1.97 -30.83 -23.26
N ASN A 3 -1.33 -31.98 -23.09
CA ASN A 3 -1.75 -33.01 -22.13
C ASN A 3 -1.48 -32.61 -20.65
N CYS A 4 -0.43 -31.85 -20.39
CA CYS A 4 -0.08 -31.33 -19.06
C CYS A 4 -1.07 -30.25 -18.62
N MET A 5 -1.44 -29.34 -19.50
CA MET A 5 -2.39 -28.26 -19.23
C MET A 5 -3.80 -28.75 -18.90
N THR A 6 -4.32 -29.76 -19.62
CA THR A 6 -5.61 -30.36 -19.29
C THR A 6 -5.61 -31.11 -17.96
N GLN A 7 -4.46 -31.65 -17.52
CA GLN A 7 -4.32 -32.28 -16.23
C GLN A 7 -4.30 -31.27 -15.09
N ILE A 8 -3.64 -30.13 -15.28
CA ILE A 8 -3.64 -29.02 -14.30
C ILE A 8 -5.08 -28.50 -14.07
N TYR A 9 -5.86 -28.31 -15.15
CA TYR A 9 -7.24 -27.88 -14.98
C TYR A 9 -8.09 -28.89 -14.20
N SER A 10 -7.98 -30.19 -14.51
CA SER A 10 -8.72 -31.21 -13.75
C SER A 10 -8.33 -31.21 -12.28
N SER A 11 -7.03 -31.12 -11.94
CA SER A 11 -6.55 -31.06 -10.56
C SER A 11 -7.11 -29.83 -9.81
N ASN A 12 -7.11 -28.66 -10.41
CA ASN A 12 -7.66 -27.45 -9.80
C ASN A 12 -9.17 -27.54 -9.58
N SER A 13 -9.92 -28.12 -10.53
CA SER A 13 -11.36 -28.33 -10.37
C SER A 13 -11.67 -29.33 -9.22
N PHE A 14 -10.87 -30.40 -9.09
CA PHE A 14 -11.00 -31.33 -7.96
C PHE A 14 -10.61 -30.68 -6.62
N ALA A 15 -9.68 -29.71 -6.63
CA ALA A 15 -9.35 -28.92 -5.44
C ALA A 15 -10.40 -27.88 -5.03
N GLY A 16 -11.50 -27.76 -5.79
CA GLY A 16 -12.63 -26.89 -5.44
C GLY A 16 -12.72 -25.55 -6.18
N MET A 17 -11.93 -25.33 -7.23
CA MET A 17 -12.05 -24.14 -8.05
C MET A 17 -13.40 -24.09 -8.79
N ASP A 18 -14.15 -23.01 -8.65
CA ASP A 18 -15.45 -22.81 -9.29
C ASP A 18 -15.41 -21.80 -10.43
N VAL A 19 -14.53 -20.80 -10.34
CA VAL A 19 -14.38 -19.70 -11.31
C VAL A 19 -12.90 -19.42 -11.52
N GLU A 20 -12.55 -19.10 -12.73
CA GLU A 20 -11.20 -18.64 -13.10
C GLU A 20 -11.29 -17.23 -13.69
N CYS A 21 -10.30 -16.41 -13.37
CA CYS A 21 -10.17 -15.05 -13.86
C CYS A 21 -9.15 -15.02 -15.02
N GLY A 22 -9.51 -15.62 -16.15
CA GLY A 22 -8.65 -15.73 -17.33
C GLY A 22 -9.30 -16.52 -18.46
N ASP A 23 -8.49 -17.15 -19.30
CA ASP A 23 -8.93 -17.91 -20.47
C ASP A 23 -8.58 -19.41 -20.45
N TYR A 24 -8.03 -19.88 -19.33
CA TYR A 24 -7.52 -21.23 -19.19
C TYR A 24 -8.62 -22.29 -19.31
N ILE A 25 -9.77 -22.08 -18.62
CA ILE A 25 -10.93 -22.94 -18.71
C ILE A 25 -11.48 -22.97 -20.14
N THR A 26 -11.55 -21.81 -20.79
CA THR A 26 -12.03 -21.69 -22.16
C THR A 26 -11.14 -22.47 -23.13
N LYS A 27 -9.82 -22.41 -22.93
CA LYS A 27 -8.85 -23.11 -23.80
C LYS A 27 -8.77 -24.62 -23.57
N HIS A 28 -8.90 -25.07 -22.33
CA HIS A 28 -8.55 -26.44 -21.95
C HIS A 28 -9.73 -27.29 -21.41
N GLY A 29 -10.82 -26.66 -20.97
CA GLY A 29 -11.94 -27.34 -20.33
C GLY A 29 -12.60 -28.40 -21.23
N LYS A 30 -12.93 -28.05 -22.47
CA LYS A 30 -13.51 -28.98 -23.45
C LYS A 30 -12.61 -30.21 -23.67
N SER A 31 -11.31 -29.99 -23.77
CA SER A 31 -10.31 -31.05 -23.96
C SER A 31 -10.20 -31.94 -22.72
N ALA A 32 -10.25 -31.37 -21.52
CA ALA A 32 -10.22 -32.15 -20.26
C ALA A 32 -11.44 -33.08 -20.14
N VAL A 33 -12.62 -32.63 -20.52
CA VAL A 33 -13.84 -33.44 -20.54
C VAL A 33 -13.74 -34.55 -21.60
N SER A 34 -13.38 -34.20 -22.84
CA SER A 34 -13.29 -35.20 -23.94
C SER A 34 -12.25 -36.29 -23.66
N GLN A 35 -11.17 -35.97 -22.96
CA GLN A 35 -10.16 -36.90 -22.51
C GLN A 35 -10.53 -37.66 -21.20
N LYS A 36 -11.75 -37.47 -20.69
CA LYS A 36 -12.23 -38.08 -19.44
C LYS A 36 -11.35 -37.76 -18.20
N LYS A 37 -10.60 -36.65 -18.26
CA LYS A 37 -9.78 -36.16 -17.13
C LYS A 37 -10.60 -35.34 -16.15
N LEU A 38 -11.69 -34.73 -16.61
CA LEU A 38 -12.63 -33.95 -15.82
C LEU A 38 -14.05 -34.50 -16.01
N PRO A 39 -14.68 -35.06 -14.95
CA PRO A 39 -16.09 -35.46 -14.98
C PRO A 39 -16.99 -34.25 -15.12
N ILE A 40 -18.10 -34.40 -15.83
CA ILE A 40 -19.14 -33.35 -15.96
C ILE A 40 -19.65 -32.92 -14.57
N SER A 41 -19.78 -33.83 -13.63
CA SER A 41 -20.21 -33.51 -12.26
C SER A 41 -19.39 -32.44 -11.56
N GLN A 42 -18.12 -32.28 -11.88
CA GLN A 42 -17.30 -31.18 -11.32
C GLN A 42 -17.65 -29.84 -11.96
N ILE A 43 -18.03 -29.84 -13.20
CA ILE A 43 -18.53 -28.63 -13.89
C ILE A 43 -19.90 -28.25 -13.31
N ASP A 44 -20.80 -29.23 -13.14
CA ASP A 44 -22.11 -29.00 -12.56
C ASP A 44 -22.00 -28.44 -11.13
N ARG A 45 -21.07 -28.97 -10.32
CA ARG A 45 -20.79 -28.45 -8.98
C ARG A 45 -20.34 -26.99 -9.03
N ALA A 46 -19.39 -26.67 -9.89
CA ALA A 46 -18.85 -25.30 -10.05
C ALA A 46 -19.95 -24.32 -10.50
N LEU A 47 -20.75 -24.72 -11.48
CA LEU A 47 -21.91 -23.94 -11.95
C LEU A 47 -22.97 -23.77 -10.86
N GLN A 48 -23.27 -24.81 -10.10
CA GLN A 48 -24.22 -24.73 -8.98
C GLN A 48 -23.75 -23.71 -7.93
N ASN A 49 -22.48 -23.74 -7.55
CA ASN A 49 -21.91 -22.78 -6.62
C ASN A 49 -22.00 -21.34 -7.17
N LEU A 50 -21.58 -21.12 -8.41
CA LEU A 50 -21.62 -19.82 -9.06
C LEU A 50 -23.05 -19.28 -9.16
N PHE A 51 -23.98 -20.06 -9.68
CA PHE A 51 -25.37 -19.62 -9.87
C PHE A 51 -26.13 -19.48 -8.55
N SER A 52 -25.83 -20.30 -7.54
CA SER A 52 -26.40 -20.12 -6.20
C SER A 52 -26.11 -18.74 -5.62
N ILE A 53 -24.87 -18.25 -5.77
CA ILE A 53 -24.50 -16.91 -5.31
C ILE A 53 -25.21 -15.84 -6.15
N ARG A 54 -25.23 -15.99 -7.48
CA ARG A 54 -25.88 -15.03 -8.38
C ARG A 54 -27.38 -14.90 -8.12
N ILE A 55 -28.05 -16.03 -7.87
CA ILE A 55 -29.48 -16.05 -7.51
C ILE A 55 -29.72 -15.37 -6.16
N ARG A 56 -28.91 -15.70 -5.15
CA ARG A 56 -29.01 -15.07 -3.82
C ARG A 56 -28.76 -13.56 -3.84
N LEU A 57 -27.93 -13.08 -4.76
CA LEU A 57 -27.70 -11.64 -4.99
C LEU A 57 -28.78 -10.97 -5.82
N GLY A 58 -29.80 -11.71 -6.28
CA GLY A 58 -30.87 -11.18 -7.11
C GLY A 58 -30.48 -10.83 -8.54
N LEU A 59 -29.34 -11.31 -9.04
CA LEU A 59 -28.87 -10.95 -10.39
C LEU A 59 -29.77 -11.48 -11.51
N LEU A 60 -30.65 -12.43 -11.21
CA LEU A 60 -31.63 -12.99 -12.15
C LEU A 60 -33.07 -12.52 -11.88
N ASP A 61 -33.29 -11.59 -10.94
CA ASP A 61 -34.62 -11.16 -10.51
C ASP A 61 -35.19 -9.99 -11.33
N GLY A 62 -34.78 -9.85 -12.56
CA GLY A 62 -35.29 -8.86 -13.50
C GLY A 62 -34.43 -7.56 -13.57
N ASN A 63 -35.07 -6.39 -13.36
CA ASN A 63 -34.38 -5.12 -13.56
C ASN A 63 -33.41 -4.81 -12.39
N PRO A 64 -32.08 -4.73 -12.63
CA PRO A 64 -31.08 -4.44 -11.59
C PRO A 64 -31.32 -3.14 -10.83
N THR A 65 -31.94 -2.12 -11.44
CA THR A 65 -32.23 -0.85 -10.78
C THR A 65 -33.27 -0.95 -9.67
N LYS A 66 -34.00 -2.07 -9.60
CA LYS A 66 -35.00 -2.35 -8.54
C LYS A 66 -34.40 -3.12 -7.37
N LEU A 67 -33.17 -3.58 -7.49
CA LEU A 67 -32.47 -4.29 -6.40
C LEU A 67 -31.97 -3.30 -5.35
N PRO A 68 -31.77 -3.73 -4.09
CA PRO A 68 -31.02 -2.95 -3.11
C PRO A 68 -29.67 -2.54 -3.71
N PHE A 69 -29.30 -1.29 -3.58
CA PHE A 69 -28.07 -0.71 -4.16
C PHE A 69 -28.05 -0.56 -5.70
N GLY A 70 -29.08 -1.02 -6.44
CA GLY A 70 -29.14 -0.94 -7.90
C GLY A 70 -29.20 0.50 -8.43
N THR A 71 -29.49 1.47 -7.58
CA THR A 71 -29.54 2.92 -7.89
C THR A 71 -28.23 3.64 -7.55
N ILE A 72 -27.22 2.94 -6.99
CA ILE A 72 -25.92 3.55 -6.72
C ILE A 72 -25.20 3.81 -8.05
N GLY A 73 -25.03 5.07 -8.38
CA GLY A 73 -24.43 5.51 -9.62
C GLY A 73 -23.01 6.06 -9.46
N PRO A 74 -22.38 6.49 -10.56
CA PRO A 74 -21.03 7.09 -10.54
C PRO A 74 -20.92 8.36 -9.68
N ASP A 75 -22.02 9.05 -9.40
CA ASP A 75 -22.11 10.22 -8.51
C ASP A 75 -21.70 9.91 -7.07
N GLN A 76 -21.77 8.63 -6.66
CA GLN A 76 -21.38 8.19 -5.32
C GLN A 76 -19.88 7.90 -5.18
N VAL A 77 -19.14 7.76 -6.28
CA VAL A 77 -17.72 7.35 -6.26
C VAL A 77 -16.85 8.37 -5.51
N CYS A 78 -17.04 9.67 -5.74
CA CYS A 78 -16.29 10.74 -5.08
C CYS A 78 -17.17 11.56 -4.11
N SER A 79 -18.18 10.93 -3.54
CA SER A 79 -19.02 11.62 -2.56
C SER A 79 -18.21 12.01 -1.31
N LYS A 80 -18.63 13.08 -0.64
CA LYS A 80 -17.99 13.51 0.61
C LYS A 80 -17.93 12.37 1.65
N GLN A 81 -18.96 11.53 1.70
CA GLN A 81 -19.03 10.39 2.61
C GLN A 81 -17.99 9.32 2.24
N SER A 82 -17.85 8.99 0.94
CA SER A 82 -16.84 8.02 0.48
C SER A 82 -15.43 8.50 0.76
N LEU A 83 -15.14 9.78 0.51
CA LEU A 83 -13.83 10.38 0.82
C LEU A 83 -13.55 10.39 2.34
N GLN A 84 -14.56 10.68 3.17
CA GLN A 84 -14.41 10.63 4.62
C GLN A 84 -14.10 9.20 5.10
N LEU A 85 -14.78 8.20 4.55
CA LEU A 85 -14.53 6.80 4.87
C LEU A 85 -13.13 6.35 4.41
N ALA A 86 -12.68 6.80 3.23
CA ALA A 86 -11.34 6.53 2.74
C ALA A 86 -10.26 7.13 3.66
N LEU A 87 -10.46 8.36 4.15
CA LEU A 87 -9.56 8.98 5.13
C LEU A 87 -9.53 8.22 6.46
N GLU A 88 -10.69 7.81 6.96
CA GLU A 88 -10.80 7.03 8.19
C GLU A 88 -10.06 5.68 8.05
N ALA A 89 -10.32 4.94 6.96
CA ALA A 89 -9.63 3.69 6.67
C ALA A 89 -8.10 3.88 6.57
N ALA A 90 -7.64 4.95 5.92
CA ALA A 90 -6.21 5.24 5.81
C ALA A 90 -5.58 5.53 7.19
N ARG A 91 -6.23 6.31 8.05
CA ARG A 91 -5.74 6.62 9.41
C ARG A 91 -5.67 5.37 10.28
N ASP A 92 -6.73 4.58 10.27
CA ASP A 92 -6.86 3.37 11.10
C ASP A 92 -5.91 2.26 10.63
N GLY A 93 -5.50 2.29 9.35
CA GLY A 93 -4.52 1.38 8.78
C GLY A 93 -3.06 1.71 9.11
N ILE A 94 -2.75 2.90 9.62
CA ILE A 94 -1.38 3.28 9.99
C ILE A 94 -0.98 2.65 11.32
N VAL A 95 0.19 2.00 11.35
CA VAL A 95 0.70 1.28 12.52
C VAL A 95 1.93 1.97 13.08
N LEU A 96 1.95 2.22 14.39
CA LEU A 96 3.11 2.72 15.13
C LEU A 96 4.01 1.56 15.57
N LEU A 97 5.19 1.43 14.96
CA LEU A 97 6.15 0.37 15.23
C LEU A 97 7.22 0.75 16.27
N LYS A 98 7.57 2.04 16.35
CA LYS A 98 8.55 2.59 17.31
C LYS A 98 8.17 4.02 17.69
N ASN A 99 8.28 4.35 18.98
CA ASN A 99 8.14 5.72 19.47
C ASN A 99 9.00 5.92 20.71
N THR A 100 10.30 6.13 20.51
CA THR A 100 11.29 6.32 21.59
C THR A 100 11.16 7.71 22.20
N ASN A 101 11.10 7.76 23.52
CA ASN A 101 10.99 9.02 24.29
C ASN A 101 9.81 9.90 23.87
N SER A 102 8.72 9.28 23.40
CA SER A 102 7.52 10.00 22.94
C SER A 102 7.84 11.08 21.89
N LEU A 103 8.70 10.75 20.90
CA LEU A 103 9.02 11.64 19.79
C LEU A 103 7.76 12.02 19.01
N LEU A 104 6.86 11.06 18.79
CA LEU A 104 5.55 11.28 18.18
C LEU A 104 4.50 11.45 19.29
N PRO A 105 3.53 12.35 19.12
CA PRO A 105 3.35 13.24 17.96
C PRO A 105 4.36 14.38 17.92
N LEU A 106 4.67 14.86 16.71
CA LEU A 106 5.47 16.07 16.54
C LEU A 106 4.69 17.31 17.00
N PRO A 107 5.39 18.34 17.52
CA PRO A 107 4.72 19.54 18.03
C PRO A 107 4.08 20.36 16.89
N LYS A 108 2.91 20.94 17.16
CA LYS A 108 2.19 21.86 16.26
C LYS A 108 2.59 23.34 16.41
N THR A 109 3.80 23.59 16.90
CA THR A 109 4.32 24.95 17.16
C THR A 109 5.04 25.55 15.96
N ASN A 110 4.55 25.26 14.75
CA ASN A 110 5.14 25.69 13.47
C ASN A 110 6.62 25.29 13.31
N PRO A 111 6.99 24.01 13.45
CA PRO A 111 8.36 23.57 13.24
C PRO A 111 8.74 23.66 11.75
N THR A 112 10.03 23.75 11.47
CA THR A 112 10.57 23.47 10.14
C THR A 112 10.79 21.97 9.96
N ILE A 113 10.29 21.41 8.86
CA ILE A 113 10.32 19.96 8.63
C ILE A 113 10.95 19.65 7.28
N ALA A 114 11.81 18.64 7.23
CA ALA A 114 12.21 18.01 5.98
C ALA A 114 11.44 16.71 5.77
N LEU A 115 10.85 16.58 4.59
CA LEU A 115 10.36 15.32 4.04
C LEU A 115 11.42 14.80 3.07
N ILE A 116 12.07 13.71 3.42
CA ILE A 116 13.19 13.15 2.64
C ILE A 116 12.87 11.71 2.27
N GLY A 117 13.01 11.40 0.99
CA GLY A 117 12.89 10.04 0.50
C GLY A 117 12.09 9.91 -0.78
N PRO A 118 12.25 8.79 -1.48
CA PRO A 118 11.65 8.56 -2.80
C PRO A 118 10.12 8.50 -2.77
N ASN A 119 9.54 8.20 -1.62
CA ASN A 119 8.09 8.09 -1.44
C ASN A 119 7.44 9.35 -0.86
N ALA A 120 8.21 10.40 -0.50
CA ALA A 120 7.71 11.57 0.23
C ALA A 120 6.77 12.48 -0.60
N ASN A 121 7.07 12.62 -1.90
CA ASN A 121 6.21 13.35 -2.85
C ASN A 121 5.79 12.41 -4.00
N ALA A 122 5.38 11.22 -3.63
CA ALA A 122 5.14 10.15 -4.56
C ALA A 122 3.88 10.36 -5.41
N SER A 123 3.98 9.88 -6.65
CA SER A 123 2.85 9.81 -7.56
C SER A 123 1.81 8.76 -7.11
N SER A 124 0.70 8.69 -7.83
CA SER A 124 -0.38 7.73 -7.60
C SER A 124 0.09 6.27 -7.44
N LYS A 125 1.14 5.86 -8.14
CA LYS A 125 1.66 4.49 -8.10
C LYS A 125 2.15 4.04 -6.72
N VAL A 126 2.70 4.95 -5.92
CA VAL A 126 3.20 4.60 -4.58
C VAL A 126 2.09 4.58 -3.54
N PHE A 127 1.14 5.53 -3.60
CA PHE A 127 0.08 5.66 -2.61
C PHE A 127 -1.07 4.67 -2.80
N LEU A 128 -1.33 4.25 -4.04
CA LEU A 128 -2.53 3.48 -4.38
C LEU A 128 -2.30 1.97 -4.42
N GLY A 129 -1.05 1.52 -4.48
CA GLY A 129 -0.73 0.11 -4.56
C GLY A 129 -1.05 -0.50 -5.94
N ASN A 130 -1.34 -1.80 -5.94
CA ASN A 130 -1.82 -2.53 -7.12
C ASN A 130 -3.36 -2.56 -7.14
N TYR A 131 -3.99 -2.71 -8.28
CA TYR A 131 -5.46 -2.79 -8.44
C TYR A 131 -6.24 -1.62 -7.83
N TYR A 132 -5.86 -0.43 -8.13
CA TYR A 132 -6.57 0.76 -7.66
C TYR A 132 -7.55 1.32 -8.69
N GLY A 133 -8.62 1.95 -8.21
CA GLY A 133 -9.47 2.82 -9.01
C GLY A 133 -8.82 4.19 -9.24
N ARG A 134 -9.32 4.95 -10.21
CA ARG A 134 -8.84 6.32 -10.44
C ARG A 134 -9.17 7.20 -9.23
N PRO A 135 -8.16 7.81 -8.58
CA PRO A 135 -8.41 8.65 -7.41
C PRO A 135 -9.14 9.94 -7.79
N CYS A 136 -9.98 10.42 -6.88
CA CYS A 136 -10.68 11.69 -7.05
C CYS A 136 -9.74 12.88 -6.80
N ASN A 137 -8.93 12.79 -5.76
CA ASN A 137 -7.95 13.80 -5.38
C ASN A 137 -6.83 13.15 -4.57
N LEU A 138 -5.69 12.91 -5.21
CA LEU A 138 -4.53 12.36 -4.52
C LEU A 138 -3.80 13.44 -3.73
N VAL A 139 -3.69 13.26 -2.42
CA VAL A 139 -2.94 14.16 -1.54
C VAL A 139 -1.62 13.49 -1.13
N THR A 140 -0.50 14.07 -1.56
CA THR A 140 0.85 13.60 -1.19
C THR A 140 1.18 13.92 0.28
N LEU A 141 2.23 13.29 0.86
CA LEU A 141 2.69 13.66 2.19
C LEU A 141 3.10 15.13 2.26
N LEU A 142 3.78 15.62 1.24
CA LEU A 142 4.20 17.01 1.15
C LEU A 142 3.00 17.95 1.33
N GLN A 143 1.93 17.74 0.55
CA GLN A 143 0.70 18.51 0.67
C GLN A 143 0.01 18.35 2.03
N GLY A 144 0.01 17.13 2.58
CA GLY A 144 -0.59 16.86 3.89
C GLY A 144 0.12 17.58 5.04
N PHE A 145 1.42 17.83 4.94
CA PHE A 145 2.22 18.49 5.97
C PHE A 145 2.18 20.02 5.92
N GLU A 146 1.82 20.63 4.77
CA GLU A 146 1.77 22.07 4.59
C GLU A 146 0.91 22.80 5.64
N GLY A 147 -0.12 22.13 6.17
CA GLY A 147 -1.00 22.70 7.20
C GLY A 147 -0.45 22.64 8.64
N TYR A 148 0.66 21.95 8.88
CA TYR A 148 1.19 21.68 10.23
C TYR A 148 2.56 22.28 10.49
N ALA A 149 3.34 22.55 9.47
CA ALA A 149 4.70 23.08 9.57
C ALA A 149 4.77 24.52 9.11
N LYS A 150 5.71 25.30 9.65
CA LYS A 150 6.03 26.62 9.15
C LYS A 150 6.56 26.56 7.73
N ASP A 151 7.53 25.68 7.53
CA ASP A 151 8.14 25.38 6.24
C ASP A 151 8.34 23.88 6.12
N THR A 152 7.94 23.33 4.98
CA THR A 152 8.18 21.94 4.63
C THR A 152 9.15 21.88 3.45
N VAL A 153 10.37 21.36 3.68
CA VAL A 153 11.38 21.21 2.65
C VAL A 153 11.35 19.77 2.14
N TYR A 154 11.19 19.58 0.85
CA TYR A 154 11.24 18.27 0.21
C TYR A 154 12.60 17.97 -0.40
N HIS A 155 13.07 16.73 -0.23
CA HIS A 155 14.23 16.19 -0.95
C HIS A 155 13.97 14.74 -1.37
N PRO A 156 14.13 14.36 -2.65
CA PRO A 156 13.79 13.01 -3.12
C PRO A 156 14.69 11.92 -2.50
N GLY A 157 15.92 12.23 -2.17
CA GLY A 157 16.87 11.29 -1.59
C GLY A 157 17.42 10.26 -2.57
N CYS A 158 16.66 9.89 -3.60
CA CYS A 158 17.02 8.93 -4.63
C CYS A 158 16.66 9.46 -6.02
N ASP A 159 17.46 9.15 -7.03
CA ASP A 159 17.26 9.66 -8.41
C ASP A 159 16.16 8.91 -9.17
N ASP A 160 15.97 7.63 -8.85
CA ASP A 160 15.14 6.68 -9.59
C ASP A 160 13.94 6.16 -8.78
N GLY A 161 13.45 6.98 -7.87
CA GLY A 161 12.32 6.62 -7.01
C GLY A 161 12.66 5.53 -5.98
N PRO A 162 11.69 4.67 -5.60
CA PRO A 162 11.91 3.66 -4.55
C PRO A 162 12.96 2.60 -4.86
N GLN A 163 13.39 2.41 -6.10
CA GLN A 163 14.51 1.52 -6.43
C GLN A 163 15.81 1.99 -5.82
N CYS A 164 16.01 3.31 -5.77
CA CYS A 164 17.13 3.96 -5.10
C CYS A 164 18.50 3.36 -5.45
N ALA A 165 18.74 3.07 -6.72
CA ALA A 165 20.05 2.60 -7.18
C ALA A 165 21.15 3.65 -6.89
N TYR A 166 20.76 4.92 -6.97
CA TYR A 166 21.61 6.08 -6.67
C TYR A 166 20.94 6.97 -5.63
N ALA A 167 21.59 7.16 -4.48
CA ALA A 167 21.11 8.02 -3.41
C ALA A 167 21.82 9.38 -3.43
N GLN A 168 21.03 10.46 -3.35
CA GLN A 168 21.50 11.84 -3.24
C GLN A 168 21.83 12.20 -1.76
N ILE A 169 22.74 11.46 -1.14
CA ILE A 169 22.98 11.52 0.31
C ILE A 169 23.42 12.92 0.75
N GLU A 170 24.36 13.55 0.03
CA GLU A 170 24.90 14.85 0.41
C GLU A 170 23.80 15.92 0.47
N GLY A 171 22.96 16.01 -0.56
CA GLY A 171 21.85 16.96 -0.60
C GLY A 171 20.83 16.72 0.50
N ALA A 172 20.49 15.45 0.75
CA ALA A 172 19.56 15.06 1.82
C ALA A 172 20.11 15.42 3.22
N VAL A 173 21.39 15.19 3.46
CA VAL A 173 22.10 15.54 4.70
C VAL A 173 22.13 17.06 4.92
N GLU A 174 22.40 17.85 3.89
CA GLU A 174 22.39 19.31 3.99
C GLU A 174 21.00 19.88 4.31
N VAL A 175 19.94 19.28 3.79
CA VAL A 175 18.56 19.65 4.14
C VAL A 175 18.27 19.26 5.61
N ALA A 176 18.65 18.05 6.03
CA ALA A 176 18.41 17.55 7.37
C ALA A 176 19.04 18.41 8.47
N LYS A 177 20.24 18.94 8.24
CA LYS A 177 20.94 19.83 9.19
C LYS A 177 20.22 21.15 9.46
N LYS A 178 19.40 21.64 8.53
CA LYS A 178 18.80 22.97 8.56
C LYS A 178 17.46 23.03 9.28
N VAL A 179 16.74 21.92 9.36
CA VAL A 179 15.37 21.84 9.89
C VAL A 179 15.30 21.38 11.35
N ASP A 180 14.13 21.51 11.96
CA ASP A 180 13.89 21.07 13.34
C ASP A 180 13.60 19.57 13.44
N TYR A 181 12.85 19.04 12.48
CA TYR A 181 12.50 17.62 12.40
C TYR A 181 12.66 17.08 10.99
N VAL A 182 13.00 15.82 10.90
CA VAL A 182 13.13 15.08 9.64
C VAL A 182 12.16 13.90 9.66
N VAL A 183 11.35 13.79 8.61
CA VAL A 183 10.52 12.64 8.31
C VAL A 183 11.07 11.98 7.07
N LEU A 184 11.63 10.78 7.23
CA LEU A 184 12.09 9.92 6.15
C LEU A 184 10.92 9.11 5.61
N VAL A 185 10.70 9.12 4.31
CA VAL A 185 9.60 8.39 3.67
C VAL A 185 10.16 7.41 2.66
N MET A 186 10.25 6.18 3.07
CA MET A 186 10.91 5.09 2.38
C MET A 186 9.93 3.97 2.06
N GLY A 187 10.35 2.98 1.32
CA GLY A 187 9.56 1.78 1.06
C GLY A 187 9.67 1.29 -0.36
N LEU A 188 8.55 0.81 -0.85
CA LEU A 188 8.40 0.11 -2.12
C LEU A 188 7.41 0.83 -3.03
N ASP A 189 7.31 0.35 -4.26
CA ASP A 189 6.20 0.60 -5.17
C ASP A 189 5.93 -0.65 -6.05
N GLN A 190 5.08 -0.52 -7.03
CA GLN A 190 4.71 -1.63 -7.91
C GLN A 190 5.84 -2.05 -8.87
N SER A 191 6.99 -1.40 -8.88
CA SER A 191 8.18 -1.90 -9.57
C SER A 191 8.87 -3.01 -8.80
N GLN A 192 8.70 -3.06 -7.48
CA GLN A 192 9.27 -4.09 -6.60
C GLN A 192 8.26 -5.17 -6.19
N GLU A 193 6.99 -4.79 -5.99
CA GLU A 193 5.96 -5.75 -5.59
C GLU A 193 4.62 -5.45 -6.28
N ARG A 194 4.12 -6.42 -7.01
CA ARG A 194 2.80 -6.41 -7.66
C ARG A 194 2.40 -7.82 -8.04
N GLU A 195 1.20 -8.00 -8.55
CA GLU A 195 0.80 -9.27 -9.14
C GLU A 195 1.78 -9.73 -10.23
N SER A 196 2.10 -11.01 -10.23
CA SER A 196 3.07 -11.66 -11.13
C SER A 196 4.51 -11.14 -10.98
N HIS A 197 4.81 -10.46 -9.89
CA HIS A 197 6.17 -9.98 -9.59
C HIS A 197 6.42 -10.04 -8.08
N ASP A 198 6.94 -11.18 -7.63
CA ASP A 198 7.28 -11.42 -6.24
C ASP A 198 8.66 -10.86 -5.92
N ARG A 199 8.79 -10.37 -4.72
CA ARG A 199 10.03 -9.85 -4.19
C ARG A 199 10.79 -10.97 -3.49
N GLU A 200 12.07 -11.15 -3.83
CA GLU A 200 12.94 -12.18 -3.22
C GLU A 200 13.72 -11.67 -2.01
N TYR A 201 14.01 -10.35 -1.96
CA TYR A 201 14.79 -9.72 -0.91
C TYR A 201 13.92 -8.89 0.03
N LEU A 202 14.04 -9.11 1.34
CA LEU A 202 13.21 -8.44 2.35
C LEU A 202 13.69 -7.03 2.73
N GLY A 203 14.94 -6.68 2.47
CA GLY A 203 15.47 -5.35 2.79
C GLY A 203 14.86 -4.25 1.94
N LEU A 204 15.06 -3.02 2.35
CA LEU A 204 14.71 -1.84 1.55
C LEU A 204 15.55 -1.82 0.26
N PRO A 205 14.95 -1.39 -0.88
CA PRO A 205 15.65 -1.38 -2.16
C PRO A 205 16.87 -0.45 -2.19
N GLY A 206 17.87 -0.86 -2.94
CA GLY A 206 19.03 -0.06 -3.30
C GLY A 206 19.74 0.59 -2.11
N LYS A 207 19.82 1.91 -2.13
CA LYS A 207 20.55 2.73 -1.14
C LYS A 207 19.66 3.37 -0.08
N GLN A 208 18.40 2.96 0.04
CA GLN A 208 17.47 3.55 1.01
C GLN A 208 17.98 3.43 2.46
N GLU A 209 18.54 2.26 2.82
CA GLU A 209 19.09 2.05 4.17
C GLU A 209 20.31 2.96 4.45
N GLU A 210 21.18 3.14 3.47
CA GLU A 210 22.33 4.06 3.57
C GLU A 210 21.86 5.52 3.72
N LEU A 211 20.83 5.91 2.98
CA LEU A 211 20.19 7.22 3.09
C LEU A 211 19.59 7.44 4.48
N ILE A 212 18.84 6.47 5.02
CA ILE A 212 18.28 6.52 6.38
C ILE A 212 19.40 6.78 7.40
N LYS A 213 20.45 5.97 7.40
CA LYS A 213 21.57 6.08 8.34
C LYS A 213 22.28 7.43 8.25
N SER A 214 22.55 7.90 7.03
CA SER A 214 23.28 9.15 6.81
C SER A 214 22.47 10.37 7.24
N VAL A 215 21.19 10.42 6.89
CA VAL A 215 20.29 11.52 7.27
C VAL A 215 20.02 11.51 8.77
N ALA A 216 19.77 10.35 9.37
CA ALA A 216 19.50 10.23 10.81
C ALA A 216 20.70 10.72 11.65
N ARG A 217 21.93 10.39 11.24
CA ARG A 217 23.15 10.86 11.92
C ARG A 217 23.34 12.37 11.81
N ALA A 218 22.96 12.98 10.69
CA ALA A 218 23.12 14.41 10.44
C ALA A 218 22.02 15.27 11.07
N SER A 219 20.89 14.69 11.39
CA SER A 219 19.72 15.39 11.92
C SER A 219 19.95 15.89 13.36
N LYS A 220 19.39 17.06 13.69
CA LYS A 220 19.47 17.66 15.03
C LYS A 220 18.78 16.81 16.09
N ARG A 221 17.71 16.12 15.72
CA ARG A 221 16.87 15.26 16.58
C ARG A 221 16.75 13.87 15.96
N PRO A 222 16.35 12.84 16.71
CA PRO A 222 15.99 11.57 16.12
C PRO A 222 14.92 11.76 15.03
N VAL A 223 15.05 11.02 13.95
CA VAL A 223 14.14 11.12 12.79
C VAL A 223 12.91 10.25 12.96
N VAL A 224 11.86 10.58 12.23
CA VAL A 224 10.69 9.71 12.01
C VAL A 224 10.86 8.99 10.68
N LEU A 225 10.73 7.67 10.68
CA LEU A 225 10.71 6.85 9.47
C LEU A 225 9.28 6.42 9.17
N VAL A 226 8.80 6.76 7.98
CA VAL A 226 7.51 6.29 7.42
C VAL A 226 7.80 5.27 6.34
N LEU A 227 7.16 4.11 6.43
CA LEU A 227 7.29 3.02 5.48
C LEU A 227 6.02 2.90 4.63
N LEU A 228 6.17 3.02 3.32
CA LEU A 228 5.12 2.77 2.33
C LEU A 228 5.46 1.46 1.60
N CYS A 229 4.80 0.37 1.99
CA CYS A 229 5.00 -0.96 1.40
C CYS A 229 3.82 -1.87 1.74
N GLY A 230 3.43 -2.74 0.82
CA GLY A 230 2.36 -3.72 1.04
C GLY A 230 2.86 -4.96 1.76
N GLY A 231 4.01 -5.48 1.35
CA GLY A 231 4.66 -6.62 1.97
C GLY A 231 5.62 -6.25 3.11
N PRO A 232 6.14 -7.23 3.86
CA PRO A 232 7.09 -7.01 4.94
C PRO A 232 8.43 -6.50 4.40
N VAL A 233 9.10 -5.61 5.16
CA VAL A 233 10.46 -5.16 4.89
C VAL A 233 11.31 -5.31 6.14
N ASP A 234 12.57 -5.74 5.98
CA ASP A 234 13.52 -5.78 7.07
C ASP A 234 14.03 -4.35 7.37
N ILE A 235 13.70 -3.89 8.55
CA ILE A 235 14.11 -2.57 9.09
C ILE A 235 14.92 -2.72 10.37
N THR A 236 15.54 -3.86 10.59
CA THR A 236 16.28 -4.16 11.83
C THR A 236 17.28 -3.07 12.16
N SER A 237 18.01 -2.57 11.17
CA SER A 237 18.99 -1.50 11.39
C SER A 237 18.35 -0.19 11.87
N ALA A 238 17.20 0.21 11.32
CA ALA A 238 16.49 1.43 11.75
C ALA A 238 15.78 1.23 13.11
N LYS A 239 15.27 0.02 13.37
CA LYS A 239 14.56 -0.31 14.61
C LYS A 239 15.47 -0.17 15.84
N PHE A 240 16.73 -0.55 15.72
CA PHE A 240 17.72 -0.51 16.81
C PHE A 240 18.62 0.72 16.78
N ASP A 241 18.47 1.64 15.81
CA ASP A 241 19.21 2.90 15.77
C ASP A 241 18.50 3.95 16.65
N ASP A 242 19.21 4.48 17.65
CA ASP A 242 18.70 5.55 18.54
C ASP A 242 18.43 6.87 17.81
N LYS A 243 19.04 7.06 16.63
CA LYS A 243 18.79 8.22 15.77
C LYS A 243 17.48 8.13 14.98
N VAL A 244 16.83 6.95 14.96
CA VAL A 244 15.48 6.75 14.43
C VAL A 244 14.53 6.64 15.62
N GLY A 245 13.89 7.73 15.99
CA GLY A 245 13.06 7.81 17.21
C GLY A 245 11.61 7.35 17.00
N GLY A 246 11.07 7.47 15.80
CA GLY A 246 9.72 7.04 15.44
C GLY A 246 9.71 6.19 14.18
N ILE A 247 8.87 5.15 14.13
CA ILE A 247 8.67 4.34 12.92
C ILE A 247 7.17 4.11 12.75
N LEU A 248 6.65 4.49 11.59
CA LEU A 248 5.28 4.25 11.14
C LEU A 248 5.27 3.37 9.90
N TRP A 249 4.39 2.38 9.86
CA TRP A 249 4.05 1.64 8.66
C TRP A 249 2.68 2.07 8.18
N ALA A 250 2.54 2.41 6.91
CA ALA A 250 1.30 2.94 6.35
C ALA A 250 0.73 2.11 5.20
N GLY A 251 1.39 1.04 4.80
CA GLY A 251 0.97 0.26 3.64
C GLY A 251 1.00 1.09 2.36
N TYR A 252 -0.05 0.96 1.56
CA TYR A 252 -0.40 1.87 0.47
C TYR A 252 -1.67 2.61 0.86
N PRO A 253 -1.56 3.82 1.44
CA PRO A 253 -2.65 4.42 2.22
C PRO A 253 -3.76 5.06 1.37
N GLY A 254 -3.71 4.96 0.04
CA GLY A 254 -4.74 5.48 -0.83
C GLY A 254 -4.68 6.98 -1.06
N GLU A 255 -5.72 7.52 -1.70
CA GLU A 255 -5.74 8.90 -2.19
C GLU A 255 -5.61 9.99 -1.11
N LEU A 256 -6.02 9.70 0.12
CA LEU A 256 -5.92 10.62 1.27
C LEU A 256 -4.79 10.26 2.24
N GLY A 257 -3.87 9.41 1.80
CA GLY A 257 -2.74 8.94 2.60
C GLY A 257 -1.86 10.05 3.15
N GLY A 258 -1.64 11.12 2.40
CA GLY A 258 -0.89 12.29 2.87
C GLY A 258 -1.55 12.99 4.04
N VAL A 259 -2.88 13.17 3.98
CA VAL A 259 -3.66 13.74 5.09
C VAL A 259 -3.63 12.81 6.31
N ALA A 260 -3.87 11.51 6.09
CA ALA A 260 -3.88 10.52 7.17
C ALA A 260 -2.56 10.45 7.91
N LEU A 261 -1.43 10.39 7.19
CA LEU A 261 -0.10 10.38 7.78
C LEU A 261 0.23 11.67 8.52
N ALA A 262 -0.13 12.83 7.98
CA ALA A 262 0.06 14.11 8.67
C ALA A 262 -0.73 14.13 10.00
N GLN A 263 -1.98 13.71 10.00
CA GLN A 263 -2.81 13.63 11.21
C GLN A 263 -2.22 12.70 12.27
N VAL A 264 -1.64 11.58 11.87
CA VAL A 264 -0.96 10.65 12.81
C VAL A 264 0.34 11.25 13.32
N VAL A 265 1.18 11.80 12.45
CA VAL A 265 2.48 12.36 12.83
C VAL A 265 2.32 13.55 13.79
N PHE A 266 1.29 14.38 13.61
CA PHE A 266 1.02 15.54 14.45
C PHE A 266 -0.03 15.29 15.56
N GLY A 267 -0.54 14.08 15.71
CA GLY A 267 -1.38 13.66 16.82
C GLY A 267 -2.84 14.08 16.74
N ASP A 268 -3.37 14.38 15.55
CA ASP A 268 -4.82 14.55 15.34
C ASP A 268 -5.55 13.20 15.35
N HIS A 269 -4.80 12.13 15.04
CA HIS A 269 -5.28 10.77 15.11
C HIS A 269 -4.22 9.88 15.79
N ASN A 270 -4.67 9.01 16.69
CA ASN A 270 -3.79 8.05 17.35
C ASN A 270 -3.69 6.78 16.48
N PRO A 271 -2.48 6.38 16.03
CA PRO A 271 -2.32 5.22 15.19
C PRO A 271 -2.76 3.92 15.88
N GLY A 272 -3.29 3.00 15.11
CA GLY A 272 -3.64 1.67 15.60
C GLY A 272 -2.41 0.94 16.16
N LYS A 273 -2.63 0.06 17.15
CA LYS A 273 -1.61 -0.84 17.66
C LYS A 273 -1.91 -2.24 17.15
N PHE A 274 -1.31 -2.63 16.03
CA PHE A 274 -1.35 -4.01 15.55
C PHE A 274 -0.13 -4.82 16.01
N SER A 275 -0.30 -6.14 16.08
CA SER A 275 0.73 -7.09 16.49
C SER A 275 2.01 -6.92 15.65
N THR A 276 3.14 -6.86 16.35
CA THR A 276 4.50 -6.63 15.84
C THR A 276 5.07 -7.77 14.96
N THR A 277 4.25 -8.67 14.45
CA THR A 277 4.67 -9.85 13.68
C THR A 277 4.82 -9.61 12.18
N LEU A 278 4.61 -8.38 11.70
CA LEU A 278 4.70 -8.04 10.26
C LEU A 278 5.93 -7.19 9.88
N VAL A 279 6.92 -7.09 10.77
CA VAL A 279 8.15 -6.33 10.50
C VAL A 279 9.36 -7.20 10.79
#